data_39bfaa710a4ec9f50794512134a981f7
#
_entry.id   39bfaa710a4ec9f50794512134a981f7
#
_cell.length_a   1.000
_cell.length_b   1.000
_cell.length_c   1.000
_cell.angle_alpha   90.00
_cell.angle_beta   90.00
_cell.angle_gamma   90.00
#
_symmetry.space_group_name_H-M   'P 1'
#
loop_
_entity.id
_entity.type
_entity.pdbx_description
1 polymer ?
#
loop_
_entity_poly.entity_id
_entity_poly.type
_entity_poly.pdbx_seq_one_letter_code
_entity_poly.pdbx_strand_id
1 'polypeptide(L)'
;VQLFENKGAMMGASSPHPHGQVWASDFVPELPAREDARQREWLAERGTVLLDDVAAAELAAGQRVVEVNDHWLAVVPHWAAWPFETLLIARDPVARLEQLEDGARAALAAILGRLLRRYDGLFGCDFPYSMGWHGAPHGQGDDTAHWRLHAHFLPPLLRSATVRKHMVGFELLAETQRDITPESAAERLRAVEIGA
;
A
#
# COMPACT_ATOMS: atom_id res chain seq x y z
N VAL A 1 -5.68 13.91 -8.47
CA VAL A 1 -5.53 14.25 -7.05
C VAL A 1 -4.80 13.12 -6.35
N GLN A 2 -3.73 13.43 -5.63
CA GLN A 2 -2.94 12.47 -4.85
C GLN A 2 -3.08 12.81 -3.36
N LEU A 3 -3.55 11.83 -2.56
CA LEU A 3 -3.59 11.92 -1.11
C LEU A 3 -2.44 11.10 -0.54
N PHE A 4 -1.65 11.67 0.34
CA PHE A 4 -0.52 10.97 0.95
C PHE A 4 -0.18 11.51 2.33
N GLU A 5 0.54 10.72 3.10
CA GLU A 5 1.05 11.03 4.43
C GLU A 5 2.52 10.60 4.54
N ASN A 6 3.30 11.40 5.26
CA ASN A 6 4.62 11.03 5.74
C ASN A 6 4.59 10.99 7.26
N LYS A 7 4.74 9.83 7.86
CA LYS A 7 4.81 9.65 9.31
C LYS A 7 6.26 9.58 9.77
N GLY A 8 6.58 10.40 10.76
CA GLY A 8 7.90 10.41 11.41
C GLY A 8 8.94 11.31 10.75
N ALA A 9 9.83 11.87 11.58
CA ALA A 9 10.90 12.78 11.12
C ALA A 9 11.83 12.11 10.08
N MET A 10 12.01 10.80 10.15
CA MET A 10 12.81 10.01 9.20
C MET A 10 12.25 10.06 7.77
N MET A 11 10.95 10.28 7.63
CA MET A 11 10.25 10.45 6.35
C MET A 11 10.06 11.92 5.96
N GLY A 12 10.70 12.84 6.67
CA GLY A 12 10.61 14.27 6.40
C GLY A 12 9.36 14.95 6.95
N ALA A 13 8.62 14.29 7.85
CA ALA A 13 7.50 14.92 8.55
C ALA A 13 8.02 16.06 9.44
N SER A 14 7.50 17.27 9.23
CA SER A 14 7.91 18.48 9.99
C SER A 14 7.17 18.63 11.32
N SER A 15 6.08 17.90 11.50
CA SER A 15 5.26 17.92 12.71
C SER A 15 4.97 16.50 13.20
N PRO A 16 5.02 16.24 14.51
CA PRO A 16 4.62 14.94 15.08
C PRO A 16 3.09 14.74 15.09
N HIS A 17 2.32 15.81 14.90
CA HIS A 17 0.86 15.69 14.79
C HIS A 17 0.49 15.01 13.48
N PRO A 18 -0.37 13.96 13.49
CA PRO A 18 -0.80 13.28 12.28
C PRO A 18 -1.40 14.26 11.25
N HIS A 19 -0.85 14.26 10.06
CA HIS A 19 -1.32 15.12 8.97
C HIS A 19 -1.01 14.48 7.62
N GLY A 20 -1.92 14.66 6.68
CA GLY A 20 -1.74 14.28 5.29
C GLY A 20 -1.68 15.49 4.37
N GLN A 21 -1.37 15.23 3.11
CA GLN A 21 -1.34 16.23 2.06
C GLN A 21 -2.25 15.81 0.92
N VAL A 22 -2.86 16.78 0.27
CA VAL A 22 -3.68 16.61 -0.93
C VAL A 22 -3.06 17.47 -2.04
N TRP A 23 -2.53 16.82 -3.06
CA TRP A 23 -1.99 17.49 -4.23
C TRP A 23 -2.89 17.26 -5.44
N ALA A 24 -3.25 18.33 -6.13
CA ALA A 24 -4.00 18.29 -7.38
C ALA A 24 -3.13 18.78 -8.53
N SER A 25 -3.22 18.10 -9.67
CA SER A 25 -2.53 18.46 -10.92
C SER A 25 -3.49 18.33 -12.09
N ASP A 26 -3.19 18.97 -13.20
CA ASP A 26 -3.88 18.85 -14.49
C ASP A 26 -3.31 17.73 -15.37
N PHE A 27 -2.38 16.95 -14.83
CA PHE A 27 -1.80 15.75 -15.46
C PHE A 27 -1.86 14.55 -14.52
N VAL A 28 -1.78 13.34 -15.05
CA VAL A 28 -1.63 12.11 -14.26
C VAL A 28 -0.15 11.88 -13.98
N PRO A 29 0.28 11.79 -12.71
CA PRO A 29 1.66 11.48 -12.37
C PRO A 29 2.11 10.12 -12.92
N GLU A 30 3.42 9.94 -13.10
CA GLU A 30 4.00 8.78 -13.81
C GLU A 30 3.58 7.44 -13.21
N LEU A 31 3.64 7.25 -11.89
CA LEU A 31 3.31 5.97 -11.26
C LEU A 31 1.82 5.61 -11.46
N PRO A 32 0.85 6.47 -11.10
CA PRO A 32 -0.55 6.21 -11.41
C PRO A 32 -0.84 6.02 -12.91
N ALA A 33 -0.14 6.73 -13.80
CA ALA A 33 -0.31 6.55 -15.24
C ALA A 33 0.16 5.16 -15.71
N ARG A 34 1.27 4.67 -15.17
CA ARG A 34 1.77 3.31 -15.46
C ARG A 34 0.85 2.23 -14.90
N GLU A 35 0.32 2.44 -13.71
CA GLU A 35 -0.67 1.53 -13.11
C GLU A 35 -1.95 1.49 -13.93
N ASP A 36 -2.47 2.64 -14.34
CA ASP A 36 -3.65 2.74 -15.21
C ASP A 36 -3.46 1.96 -16.50
N ALA A 37 -2.34 2.18 -17.19
CA ALA A 37 -2.01 1.48 -18.42
C ALA A 37 -1.95 -0.04 -18.23
N ARG A 38 -1.29 -0.52 -17.17
CA ARG A 38 -1.13 -1.96 -16.91
C ARG A 38 -2.44 -2.63 -16.47
N GLN A 39 -3.24 -1.95 -15.65
CA GLN A 39 -4.54 -2.47 -15.25
C GLN A 39 -5.52 -2.54 -16.44
N ARG A 40 -5.51 -1.55 -17.35
CA ARG A 40 -6.29 -1.60 -18.60
C ARG A 40 -5.85 -2.72 -19.54
N GLU A 41 -4.55 -2.87 -19.75
CA GLU A 41 -3.96 -3.95 -20.56
C GLU A 41 -4.39 -5.32 -20.01
N TRP A 42 -4.27 -5.53 -18.70
CA TRP A 42 -4.69 -6.77 -18.05
C TRP A 42 -6.17 -7.07 -18.25
N LEU A 43 -7.05 -6.08 -18.01
CA LEU A 43 -8.48 -6.25 -18.21
C LEU A 43 -8.79 -6.61 -19.69
N ALA A 44 -8.15 -5.94 -20.65
CA ALA A 44 -8.34 -6.21 -22.08
C ALA A 44 -7.88 -7.62 -22.46
N GLU A 45 -6.78 -8.11 -21.91
CA GLU A 45 -6.19 -9.42 -22.23
C GLU A 45 -6.86 -10.58 -21.48
N ARG A 46 -7.23 -10.37 -20.22
CA ARG A 46 -7.69 -11.43 -19.31
C ARG A 46 -9.18 -11.39 -19.01
N GLY A 47 -9.86 -10.27 -19.23
CA GLY A 47 -11.26 -10.08 -18.87
C GLY A 47 -11.52 -9.98 -17.36
N THR A 48 -10.46 -9.85 -16.54
CA THR A 48 -10.49 -9.73 -15.08
C THR A 48 -9.72 -8.49 -14.64
N VAL A 49 -10.01 -8.01 -13.44
CA VAL A 49 -9.29 -6.84 -12.86
C VAL A 49 -7.99 -7.30 -12.23
N LEU A 50 -6.87 -6.66 -12.57
CA LEU A 50 -5.53 -7.05 -12.10
C LEU A 50 -5.45 -7.20 -10.57
N LEU A 51 -5.91 -6.19 -9.82
CA LEU A 51 -5.81 -6.24 -8.36
C LEU A 51 -6.80 -7.21 -7.72
N ASP A 52 -7.90 -7.57 -8.39
CA ASP A 52 -8.78 -8.66 -7.95
C ASP A 52 -8.08 -10.01 -8.08
N ASP A 53 -7.40 -10.25 -9.20
CA ASP A 53 -6.62 -11.47 -9.42
C ASP A 53 -5.45 -11.57 -8.44
N VAL A 54 -4.76 -10.46 -8.18
CA VAL A 54 -3.70 -10.39 -7.15
C VAL A 54 -4.28 -10.71 -5.78
N ALA A 55 -5.38 -10.07 -5.37
CA ALA A 55 -6.01 -10.30 -4.08
C ALA A 55 -6.46 -11.77 -3.92
N ALA A 56 -7.04 -12.36 -4.95
CA ALA A 56 -7.45 -13.77 -4.94
C ALA A 56 -6.25 -14.71 -4.80
N ALA A 57 -5.16 -14.46 -5.54
CA ALA A 57 -3.94 -15.26 -5.46
C ALA A 57 -3.26 -15.14 -4.08
N GLU A 58 -3.19 -13.94 -3.52
CA GLU A 58 -2.60 -13.72 -2.19
C GLU A 58 -3.42 -14.36 -1.07
N LEU A 59 -4.75 -14.28 -1.13
CA LEU A 59 -5.63 -14.94 -0.18
C LEU A 59 -5.52 -16.46 -0.27
N ALA A 60 -5.44 -17.02 -1.48
CA ALA A 60 -5.29 -18.46 -1.68
C ALA A 60 -3.94 -18.98 -1.16
N ALA A 61 -2.85 -18.23 -1.37
CA ALA A 61 -1.51 -18.59 -0.90
C ALA A 61 -1.32 -18.33 0.61
N GLY A 62 -1.93 -17.27 1.15
CA GLY A 62 -1.88 -16.87 2.55
C GLY A 62 -0.52 -16.38 3.08
N GLN A 63 0.55 -16.56 2.32
CA GLN A 63 1.92 -16.34 2.79
C GLN A 63 2.26 -14.87 3.02
N ARG A 64 1.77 -13.99 2.13
CA ARG A 64 2.05 -12.55 2.16
C ARG A 64 0.91 -11.68 2.69
N VAL A 65 -0.19 -12.30 3.10
CA VAL A 65 -1.30 -11.59 3.77
C VAL A 65 -0.85 -11.14 5.17
N VAL A 66 -1.04 -9.87 5.48
CA VAL A 66 -0.76 -9.27 6.79
C VAL A 66 -2.04 -9.14 7.61
N GLU A 67 -3.07 -8.53 7.02
CA GLU A 67 -4.40 -8.34 7.61
C GLU A 67 -5.47 -8.48 6.53
N VAL A 68 -6.65 -8.95 6.93
CA VAL A 68 -7.82 -9.04 6.05
C VAL A 68 -9.11 -8.84 6.84
N ASN A 69 -10.07 -8.17 6.23
CA ASN A 69 -11.46 -8.14 6.66
C ASN A 69 -12.40 -8.26 5.44
N ASP A 70 -13.69 -8.05 5.62
CA ASP A 70 -14.67 -8.27 4.55
C ASP A 70 -14.45 -7.32 3.35
N HIS A 71 -13.95 -6.10 3.58
CA HIS A 71 -13.81 -5.05 2.58
C HIS A 71 -12.38 -4.75 2.15
N TRP A 72 -11.37 -5.20 2.92
CA TRP A 72 -9.97 -4.81 2.69
C TRP A 72 -9.00 -5.96 2.86
N LEU A 73 -7.92 -5.92 2.09
CA LEU A 73 -6.81 -6.85 2.16
C LEU A 73 -5.49 -6.08 2.24
N ALA A 74 -4.70 -6.31 3.27
CA ALA A 74 -3.34 -5.79 3.40
C ALA A 74 -2.33 -6.93 3.17
N VAL A 75 -1.45 -6.76 2.18
CA VAL A 75 -0.42 -7.74 1.80
C VAL A 75 0.95 -7.08 1.71
N VAL A 76 2.01 -7.85 1.94
CA VAL A 76 3.34 -7.48 1.43
C VAL A 76 3.40 -7.95 -0.02
N PRO A 77 3.35 -7.05 -1.02
CA PRO A 77 3.22 -7.48 -2.41
C PRO A 77 4.46 -8.26 -2.87
N HIS A 78 4.28 -9.20 -3.81
CA HIS A 78 5.38 -10.00 -4.35
C HIS A 78 6.54 -9.15 -4.87
N TRP A 79 6.23 -7.98 -5.39
CA TRP A 79 7.21 -7.02 -5.94
C TRP A 79 7.72 -6.00 -4.93
N ALA A 80 7.43 -6.15 -3.62
CA ALA A 80 7.85 -5.20 -2.59
C ALA A 80 9.34 -4.88 -2.69
N ALA A 81 9.66 -3.59 -2.74
CA ALA A 81 11.01 -3.06 -2.80
C ALA A 81 11.52 -2.64 -1.42
N TRP A 82 10.63 -2.05 -0.62
CA TRP A 82 10.92 -1.68 0.76
C TRP A 82 10.73 -2.87 1.70
N PRO A 83 11.48 -2.97 2.80
CA PRO A 83 11.51 -4.16 3.65
C PRO A 83 10.16 -4.63 4.18
N PHE A 84 9.30 -3.69 4.55
CA PHE A 84 7.95 -3.97 5.05
C PHE A 84 6.89 -3.21 4.25
N GLU A 85 7.15 -3.02 2.96
CA GLU A 85 6.18 -2.46 2.03
C GLU A 85 4.86 -3.20 2.14
N THR A 86 3.76 -2.46 2.21
CA THR A 86 2.44 -3.07 2.29
C THR A 86 1.52 -2.40 1.27
N LEU A 87 0.78 -3.24 0.56
CA LEU A 87 -0.28 -2.83 -0.34
C LEU A 87 -1.62 -3.12 0.34
N LEU A 88 -2.45 -2.09 0.49
CA LEU A 88 -3.82 -2.20 0.99
C LEU A 88 -4.78 -2.10 -0.18
N ILE A 89 -5.54 -3.16 -0.45
CA ILE A 89 -6.42 -3.30 -1.61
C ILE A 89 -7.88 -3.33 -1.16
N ALA A 90 -8.75 -2.54 -1.79
CA ALA A 90 -10.18 -2.67 -1.64
C ALA A 90 -10.65 -4.00 -2.26
N ARG A 91 -11.44 -4.79 -1.54
CA ARG A 91 -12.04 -6.03 -2.03
C ARG A 91 -13.37 -5.79 -2.74
N ASP A 92 -14.01 -4.66 -2.43
CA ASP A 92 -15.19 -4.20 -3.13
C ASP A 92 -14.82 -3.59 -4.49
N PRO A 93 -15.75 -3.61 -5.48
CA PRO A 93 -15.51 -3.06 -6.80
C PRO A 93 -15.57 -1.52 -6.82
N VAL A 94 -14.72 -0.88 -6.01
CA VAL A 94 -14.60 0.58 -5.90
C VAL A 94 -13.28 1.06 -6.50
N ALA A 95 -13.34 2.13 -7.27
CA ALA A 95 -12.18 2.70 -7.94
C ALA A 95 -11.64 3.96 -7.22
N ARG A 96 -12.46 4.60 -6.35
CA ARG A 96 -12.12 5.88 -5.69
C ARG A 96 -12.64 5.92 -4.27
N LEU A 97 -12.02 6.76 -3.42
CA LEU A 97 -12.39 6.91 -1.99
C LEU A 97 -13.83 7.38 -1.77
N GLU A 98 -14.32 8.27 -2.62
CA GLU A 98 -15.68 8.80 -2.52
C GLU A 98 -16.77 7.75 -2.80
N GLN A 99 -16.43 6.63 -3.43
CA GLN A 99 -17.34 5.51 -3.71
C GLN A 99 -17.50 4.56 -2.52
N LEU A 100 -16.68 4.72 -1.47
CA LEU A 100 -16.77 3.85 -0.30
C LEU A 100 -18.08 4.07 0.46
N GLU A 101 -18.77 3.00 0.77
CA GLU A 101 -19.91 3.00 1.66
C GLU A 101 -19.47 3.02 3.14
N ASP A 102 -20.38 3.32 4.05
CA ASP A 102 -20.06 3.48 5.48
C ASP A 102 -19.48 2.20 6.10
N GLY A 103 -19.95 1.02 5.70
CA GLY A 103 -19.41 -0.27 6.13
C GLY A 103 -17.94 -0.44 5.72
N ALA A 104 -17.62 -0.13 4.46
CA ALA A 104 -16.27 -0.21 3.94
C ALA A 104 -15.33 0.84 4.57
N ARG A 105 -15.85 2.04 4.90
CA ARG A 105 -15.10 3.08 5.63
C ARG A 105 -14.78 2.66 7.07
N ALA A 106 -15.75 2.06 7.78
CA ALA A 106 -15.54 1.54 9.12
C ALA A 106 -14.51 0.38 9.12
N ALA A 107 -14.64 -0.53 8.15
CA ALA A 107 -13.69 -1.63 7.95
C ALA A 107 -12.28 -1.13 7.58
N LEU A 108 -12.18 -0.03 6.80
CA LEU A 108 -10.91 0.64 6.51
C LEU A 108 -10.24 1.15 7.78
N ALA A 109 -10.98 1.88 8.62
CA ALA A 109 -10.45 2.40 9.88
C ALA A 109 -9.94 1.26 10.77
N ALA A 110 -10.67 0.15 10.83
CA ALA A 110 -10.28 -1.01 11.63
C ALA A 110 -9.00 -1.67 11.11
N ILE A 111 -8.89 -1.94 9.80
CA ILE A 111 -7.70 -2.61 9.24
C ILE A 111 -6.47 -1.69 9.28
N LEU A 112 -6.63 -0.39 9.06
CA LEU A 112 -5.54 0.58 9.22
C LEU A 112 -5.03 0.60 10.65
N GLY A 113 -5.93 0.68 11.65
CA GLY A 113 -5.54 0.64 13.06
C GLY A 113 -4.76 -0.63 13.42
N ARG A 114 -5.12 -1.80 12.86
CA ARG A 114 -4.40 -3.06 13.08
C ARG A 114 -3.04 -3.04 12.38
N LEU A 115 -2.98 -2.65 11.11
CA LEU A 115 -1.73 -2.57 10.34
C LEU A 115 -0.71 -1.63 11.00
N LEU A 116 -1.16 -0.44 11.43
CA LEU A 116 -0.28 0.54 12.06
C LEU A 116 0.24 0.05 13.42
N ARG A 117 -0.59 -0.62 14.23
CA ARG A 117 -0.13 -1.26 15.47
C ARG A 117 0.92 -2.36 15.21
N ARG A 118 0.78 -3.13 14.10
CA ARG A 118 1.82 -4.10 13.72
C ARG A 118 3.13 -3.41 13.34
N TYR A 119 3.06 -2.32 12.59
CA TYR A 119 4.25 -1.53 12.29
C TYR A 119 4.92 -1.02 13.57
N ASP A 120 4.19 -0.38 14.47
CA ASP A 120 4.75 0.17 15.71
C ASP A 120 5.34 -0.94 16.61
N GLY A 121 4.69 -2.09 16.69
CA GLY A 121 5.16 -3.24 17.47
C GLY A 121 6.36 -3.97 16.85
N LEU A 122 6.60 -3.87 15.53
CA LEU A 122 7.65 -4.63 14.84
C LEU A 122 9.05 -4.37 15.38
N PHE A 123 9.35 -3.12 15.76
CA PHE A 123 10.62 -2.73 16.39
C PHE A 123 10.40 -1.95 17.70
N GLY A 124 9.18 -1.95 18.24
CA GLY A 124 8.83 -1.24 19.46
C GLY A 124 9.05 0.27 19.37
N CYS A 125 8.70 0.88 18.24
CA CYS A 125 8.88 2.31 17.99
C CYS A 125 7.69 2.91 17.26
N ASP A 126 7.56 4.22 17.29
CA ASP A 126 6.66 4.96 16.39
C ASP A 126 7.17 4.80 14.95
N PHE A 127 6.60 3.82 14.25
CA PHE A 127 7.14 3.31 12.99
C PHE A 127 6.95 4.30 11.84
N PRO A 128 8.04 4.76 11.20
CA PRO A 128 7.96 5.73 10.12
C PRO A 128 7.52 5.07 8.81
N TYR A 129 6.73 5.80 8.02
CA TYR A 129 6.37 5.39 6.65
C TYR A 129 5.99 6.61 5.80
N SER A 130 6.07 6.45 4.49
CA SER A 130 5.25 7.21 3.55
C SER A 130 4.10 6.33 3.10
N MET A 131 2.91 6.88 3.00
CA MET A 131 1.77 6.19 2.41
C MET A 131 1.05 7.09 1.43
N GLY A 132 0.40 6.50 0.43
CA GLY A 132 -0.41 7.22 -0.54
C GLY A 132 -1.56 6.38 -1.08
N TRP A 133 -2.68 7.06 -1.34
CA TRP A 133 -3.86 6.47 -1.97
C TRP A 133 -3.78 6.57 -3.49
N HIS A 134 -4.04 5.47 -4.16
CA HIS A 134 -4.20 5.41 -5.61
C HIS A 134 -5.66 5.08 -5.95
N GLY A 135 -6.44 6.13 -6.22
CA GLY A 135 -7.75 6.05 -6.85
C GLY A 135 -7.63 6.20 -8.36
N ALA A 136 -8.63 5.73 -9.11
CA ALA A 136 -8.67 5.90 -10.55
C ALA A 136 -8.47 7.35 -10.96
N PRO A 137 -7.58 7.66 -11.92
CA PRO A 137 -7.39 9.02 -12.39
C PRO A 137 -8.69 9.65 -12.92
N HIS A 138 -8.84 10.96 -12.69
CA HIS A 138 -9.92 11.75 -13.27
C HIS A 138 -9.52 12.29 -14.66
N GLY A 139 -10.49 12.60 -15.51
CA GLY A 139 -10.25 13.25 -16.79
C GLY A 139 -9.92 12.30 -17.97
N GLN A 140 -9.85 11.00 -17.73
CA GLN A 140 -9.63 9.96 -18.75
C GLN A 140 -10.96 9.30 -19.21
N GLY A 141 -12.10 9.94 -18.97
CA GLY A 141 -13.44 9.36 -19.08
C GLY A 141 -13.86 8.67 -17.78
N ASP A 142 -15.13 8.23 -17.74
CA ASP A 142 -15.70 7.59 -16.53
C ASP A 142 -15.45 6.07 -16.48
N ASP A 143 -14.75 5.50 -17.46
CA ASP A 143 -14.43 4.07 -17.47
C ASP A 143 -13.30 3.74 -16.51
N THR A 144 -13.69 3.28 -15.33
CA THR A 144 -12.79 2.84 -14.24
C THR A 144 -12.93 1.36 -13.91
N ALA A 145 -13.56 0.57 -14.80
CA ALA A 145 -13.84 -0.85 -14.56
C ALA A 145 -12.58 -1.69 -14.30
N HIS A 146 -11.43 -1.27 -14.85
CA HIS A 146 -10.13 -1.91 -14.68
C HIS A 146 -9.47 -1.62 -13.34
N TRP A 147 -9.94 -0.60 -12.61
CA TRP A 147 -9.26 -0.06 -11.43
C TRP A 147 -9.84 -0.62 -10.12
N ARG A 148 -8.96 -0.84 -9.15
CA ARG A 148 -9.33 -1.01 -7.74
C ARG A 148 -8.63 0.03 -6.89
N LEU A 149 -9.39 0.64 -5.97
CA LEU A 149 -8.84 1.53 -4.96
C LEU A 149 -7.82 0.79 -4.10
N HIS A 150 -6.64 1.37 -3.97
CA HIS A 150 -5.57 0.80 -3.15
C HIS A 150 -4.70 1.87 -2.53
N ALA A 151 -3.90 1.50 -1.55
CA ALA A 151 -2.91 2.37 -0.94
C ALA A 151 -1.58 1.63 -0.76
N HIS A 152 -0.49 2.37 -0.95
CA HIS A 152 0.87 1.91 -0.72
C HIS A 152 1.38 2.41 0.61
N PHE A 153 2.07 1.55 1.36
CA PHE A 153 2.84 1.91 2.55
C PHE A 153 4.30 1.57 2.29
N LEU A 154 5.17 2.56 2.37
CA LEU A 154 6.59 2.49 2.02
C LEU A 154 7.44 2.85 3.25
N PRO A 155 7.68 1.91 4.17
CA PRO A 155 8.44 2.16 5.38
C PRO A 155 9.95 2.01 5.14
N PRO A 156 10.80 2.86 5.74
CA PRO A 156 12.25 2.84 5.51
C PRO A 156 13.01 1.86 6.40
N LEU A 157 12.42 1.39 7.52
CA LEU A 157 13.14 0.56 8.50
C LEU A 157 13.37 -0.86 8.00
N LEU A 158 14.58 -1.39 8.21
CA LEU A 158 15.01 -2.68 7.71
C LEU A 158 15.17 -3.75 8.81
N ARG A 159 15.98 -3.46 9.83
CA ARG A 159 16.39 -4.47 10.83
C ARG A 159 16.09 -4.07 12.26
N SER A 160 15.96 -2.79 12.52
CA SER A 160 15.66 -2.22 13.84
C SER A 160 15.08 -0.83 13.72
N ALA A 161 14.69 -0.22 14.83
CA ALA A 161 14.18 1.15 14.90
C ALA A 161 15.15 2.22 14.35
N THR A 162 16.42 1.89 14.18
CA THR A 162 17.48 2.84 13.76
C THR A 162 18.13 2.49 12.43
N VAL A 163 17.96 1.24 11.95
CA VAL A 163 18.56 0.77 10.69
C VAL A 163 17.55 0.87 9.56
N ARG A 164 17.81 1.80 8.66
CA ARG A 164 16.96 2.05 7.49
C ARG A 164 17.59 1.50 6.20
N LYS A 165 16.73 1.13 5.27
CA LYS A 165 17.10 0.90 3.89
C LYS A 165 17.42 2.23 3.21
N HIS A 166 18.43 2.20 2.39
CA HIS A 166 18.76 3.28 1.46
C HIS A 166 18.66 2.74 0.03
N MET A 167 17.92 3.43 -0.82
CA MET A 167 17.92 3.19 -2.26
C MET A 167 19.14 3.93 -2.84
N VAL A 168 20.26 3.23 -3.01
CA VAL A 168 21.55 3.80 -3.45
C VAL A 168 22.26 2.83 -4.39
N GLY A 169 23.30 3.31 -5.05
CA GLY A 169 24.17 2.50 -5.91
C GLY A 169 23.39 1.76 -7.00
N PHE A 170 23.42 0.43 -6.95
CA PHE A 170 22.77 -0.42 -7.95
C PHE A 170 21.28 -0.14 -8.07
N GLU A 171 20.59 0.12 -6.97
CA GLU A 171 19.13 0.37 -6.96
C GLU A 171 18.74 1.69 -7.64
N LEU A 172 19.61 2.71 -7.57
CA LEU A 172 19.42 3.97 -8.30
C LEU A 172 19.80 3.88 -9.77
N LEU A 173 20.78 3.03 -10.11
CA LEU A 173 21.41 3.00 -11.42
C LEU A 173 20.93 1.87 -12.30
N ALA A 174 20.36 0.82 -11.73
CA ALA A 174 19.99 -0.39 -12.45
C ALA A 174 18.57 -0.86 -12.07
N GLU A 175 18.41 -1.56 -10.96
CA GLU A 175 17.11 -2.11 -10.56
C GLU A 175 16.98 -2.28 -9.05
N THR A 176 15.75 -2.41 -8.60
CA THR A 176 15.42 -2.61 -7.18
C THR A 176 16.00 -3.91 -6.63
N GLN A 177 16.59 -3.83 -5.44
CA GLN A 177 17.05 -4.97 -4.67
C GLN A 177 16.21 -5.17 -3.40
N ARG A 178 16.00 -6.42 -3.03
CA ARG A 178 15.27 -6.79 -1.81
C ARG A 178 16.24 -7.23 -0.72
N ASP A 179 16.08 -6.67 0.48
CA ASP A 179 16.86 -7.08 1.66
C ASP A 179 16.22 -8.24 2.40
N ILE A 180 14.89 -8.37 2.35
CA ILE A 180 14.11 -9.46 2.92
C ILE A 180 13.04 -9.90 1.92
N THR A 181 12.61 -11.16 2.01
CA THR A 181 11.53 -11.64 1.15
C THR A 181 10.18 -11.11 1.61
N PRO A 182 9.23 -10.90 0.70
CA PRO A 182 7.87 -10.48 1.05
C PRO A 182 7.19 -11.42 2.06
N GLU A 183 7.42 -12.73 1.94
CA GLU A 183 6.90 -13.74 2.85
C GLU A 183 7.44 -13.56 4.27
N SER A 184 8.77 -13.36 4.41
CA SER A 184 9.39 -13.11 5.71
C SER A 184 8.95 -11.79 6.33
N ALA A 185 8.78 -10.75 5.52
CA ALA A 185 8.24 -9.47 5.99
C ALA A 185 6.80 -9.62 6.52
N ALA A 186 5.93 -10.29 5.77
CA ALA A 186 4.55 -10.54 6.18
C ALA A 186 4.46 -11.42 7.43
N GLU A 187 5.27 -12.46 7.52
CA GLU A 187 5.36 -13.31 8.71
C GLU A 187 5.73 -12.51 9.96
N ARG A 188 6.76 -11.67 9.87
CA ARG A 188 7.20 -10.81 10.97
C ARG A 188 6.13 -9.79 11.39
N LEU A 189 5.41 -9.20 10.43
CA LEU A 189 4.30 -8.30 10.74
C LEU A 189 3.16 -9.04 11.44
N ARG A 190 2.78 -10.23 10.97
CA ARG A 190 1.74 -11.05 11.63
C ARG A 190 2.13 -11.50 13.03
N ALA A 191 3.40 -11.75 13.28
CA ALA A 191 3.90 -12.20 14.58
C ALA A 191 3.84 -11.11 15.66
N VAL A 192 3.63 -9.85 15.29
CA VAL A 192 3.45 -8.76 16.27
C VAL A 192 2.12 -8.95 16.98
N GLU A 193 2.16 -9.07 18.32
CA GLU A 193 0.96 -9.10 19.14
C GLU A 193 0.34 -7.69 19.21
N ILE A 194 -0.86 -7.55 18.69
CA ILE A 194 -1.67 -6.34 18.78
C ILE A 194 -2.83 -6.62 19.71
N GLY A 195 -2.93 -5.88 20.80
CA GLY A 195 -4.09 -5.98 21.70
C GLY A 195 -5.42 -5.84 20.95
N ALA A 196 -6.45 -6.44 21.50
CA ALA A 196 -7.80 -6.40 20.95
C ALA A 196 -8.33 -4.96 20.77
#